data_e73d1db482bcd693897e802b5eed0805
#
_entry.id   e73d1db482bcd693897e802b5eed0805
#
_cell.length_a   1.000
_cell.length_b   1.000
_cell.length_c   1.000
_cell.angle_alpha   90.00
_cell.angle_beta   90.00
_cell.angle_gamma   90.00
#
_symmetry.space_group_name_H-M   'P 1'
#
loop_
_entity.id
_entity.type
_entity.pdbx_description
1 polymer ?
#
loop_
_entity_poly.entity_id
_entity_poly.type
_entity_poly.pdbx_seq_one_letter_code
_entity_poly.pdbx_strand_id
1 'polypeptide(L)'
;MTMSNKTRAQRLRLEQERLAKEAQEAREKRIRTIVMISVVGVVALALVGVVVWTVLGAKRGQEPVAAAQIAEIGAVQGRTLVVGKSDAPVTLDVYQDYMCPYCGQFERANRADLQQLVDGGTVRLVIHPLAFLDPQSAGTNYSSRAANAAVTVAQHQPDKLLAYNAILYDRQPAEGSEGLSNEQLAELARAVGVDDATIQRFGADETTAFVAWLTDAAFRNDGIKGTPTVKINGKIFGGDLYSAGPLKAAVLDAKGS
;
A
#
# COMPACT_ATOMS: atom_id res chain seq x y z
N MET A 1 71.83 -66.65 10.73
CA MET A 1 71.49 -65.36 11.28
C MET A 1 70.78 -64.37 10.35
N THR A 2 70.37 -64.76 9.12
CA THR A 2 69.79 -63.83 8.09
C THR A 2 68.27 -63.81 8.02
N MET A 3 67.53 -64.76 8.57
CA MET A 3 66.04 -64.76 8.50
C MET A 3 65.38 -63.80 9.51
N SER A 4 66.00 -63.54 10.64
CA SER A 4 65.47 -62.62 11.71
C SER A 4 65.45 -61.16 11.27
N ASN A 5 66.40 -60.66 10.52
CA ASN A 5 66.51 -59.29 10.07
C ASN A 5 65.51 -58.92 8.97
N LYS A 6 65.18 -59.86 8.05
CA LYS A 6 64.13 -59.66 7.02
C LYS A 6 62.74 -59.47 7.66
N THR A 7 62.42 -60.25 8.65
CA THR A 7 61.15 -60.19 9.35
C THR A 7 60.97 -58.89 10.15
N ARG A 8 62.06 -58.39 10.74
CA ARG A 8 62.08 -57.11 11.48
C ARG A 8 61.91 -55.91 10.53
N ALA A 9 62.60 -55.91 9.42
CA ALA A 9 62.49 -54.86 8.38
C ALA A 9 61.04 -54.82 7.76
N GLN A 10 60.44 -55.99 7.59
CA GLN A 10 59.08 -56.09 7.04
C GLN A 10 58.05 -55.57 8.07
N ARG A 11 58.21 -55.85 9.34
CA ARG A 11 57.33 -55.27 10.42
C ARG A 11 57.47 -53.75 10.50
N LEU A 12 58.66 -53.22 10.40
CA LEU A 12 58.90 -51.79 10.46
C LEU A 12 58.26 -51.05 9.25
N ARG A 13 58.29 -51.66 8.05
CA ARG A 13 57.62 -51.11 6.84
C ARG A 13 56.10 -51.10 7.02
N LEU A 14 55.51 -52.19 7.51
CA LEU A 14 54.07 -52.26 7.77
C LEU A 14 53.61 -51.25 8.84
N GLU A 15 54.44 -51.03 9.86
CA GLU A 15 54.16 -50.03 10.90
C GLU A 15 54.24 -48.61 10.35
N GLN A 16 55.24 -48.32 9.50
CA GLN A 16 55.34 -47.03 8.77
C GLN A 16 54.18 -46.79 7.85
N GLU A 17 53.72 -47.81 7.10
CA GLU A 17 52.55 -47.72 6.23
C GLU A 17 51.26 -47.47 7.01
N ARG A 18 51.12 -48.10 8.21
CA ARG A 18 49.95 -47.84 9.09
C ARG A 18 49.94 -46.41 9.62
N LEU A 19 51.08 -45.94 10.10
CA LEU A 19 51.22 -44.56 10.60
C LEU A 19 51.00 -43.53 9.48
N ALA A 20 51.46 -43.81 8.26
CA ALA A 20 51.22 -42.94 7.13
C ALA A 20 49.73 -42.89 6.74
N LYS A 21 49.02 -44.02 6.77
CA LYS A 21 47.56 -44.07 6.53
C LYS A 21 46.78 -43.32 7.62
N GLU A 22 47.11 -43.56 8.88
CA GLU A 22 46.47 -42.83 10.02
C GLU A 22 46.70 -41.33 9.93
N ALA A 23 47.90 -40.89 9.54
CA ALA A 23 48.21 -39.47 9.32
C ALA A 23 47.43 -38.88 8.14
N GLN A 24 47.24 -39.66 7.03
CA GLN A 24 46.39 -39.23 5.90
C GLN A 24 44.95 -39.11 6.30
N GLU A 25 44.37 -40.11 6.98
CA GLU A 25 43.00 -40.08 7.46
C GLU A 25 42.74 -38.89 8.46
N ALA A 26 43.71 -38.64 9.33
CA ALA A 26 43.63 -37.50 10.23
C ALA A 26 43.67 -36.15 9.50
N ARG A 27 44.49 -36.05 8.44
CA ARG A 27 44.50 -34.84 7.59
C ARG A 27 43.19 -34.67 6.81
N GLU A 28 42.66 -35.73 6.20
CA GLU A 28 41.37 -35.65 5.52
C GLU A 28 40.22 -35.26 6.43
N LYS A 29 40.17 -35.83 7.65
CA LYS A 29 39.17 -35.43 8.65
C LYS A 29 39.29 -33.96 9.03
N ARG A 30 40.51 -33.47 9.24
CA ARG A 30 40.76 -32.04 9.55
C ARG A 30 40.32 -31.15 8.39
N ILE A 31 40.67 -31.49 7.16
CA ILE A 31 40.28 -30.72 5.97
C ILE A 31 38.73 -30.69 5.82
N ARG A 32 38.07 -31.85 5.97
CA ARG A 32 36.60 -31.91 5.91
C ARG A 32 35.96 -31.06 7.00
N THR A 33 36.51 -31.09 8.23
CA THR A 33 35.99 -30.27 9.33
C THR A 33 36.18 -28.77 9.05
N ILE A 34 37.36 -28.36 8.56
CA ILE A 34 37.64 -26.97 8.22
C ILE A 34 36.70 -26.50 7.10
N VAL A 35 36.53 -27.31 6.04
CA VAL A 35 35.62 -26.99 4.92
C VAL A 35 34.17 -26.87 5.39
N MET A 36 33.71 -27.81 6.24
CA MET A 36 32.37 -27.73 6.82
C MET A 36 32.15 -26.45 7.64
N ILE A 37 33.10 -26.12 8.52
CA ILE A 37 33.03 -24.91 9.35
C ILE A 37 33.01 -23.65 8.45
N SER A 38 33.86 -23.63 7.41
CA SER A 38 33.90 -22.50 6.47
C SER A 38 32.58 -22.32 5.70
N VAL A 39 31.99 -23.43 5.21
CA VAL A 39 30.71 -23.40 4.50
C VAL A 39 29.59 -22.92 5.44
N VAL A 40 29.52 -23.45 6.65
CA VAL A 40 28.54 -23.02 7.65
C VAL A 40 28.71 -21.53 7.99
N GLY A 41 29.96 -21.07 8.14
CA GLY A 41 30.26 -19.66 8.38
C GLY A 41 29.81 -18.74 7.25
N VAL A 42 30.05 -19.12 6.00
CA VAL A 42 29.60 -18.35 4.82
C VAL A 42 28.08 -18.30 4.72
N VAL A 43 27.39 -19.43 4.95
CA VAL A 43 25.94 -19.50 4.96
C VAL A 43 25.35 -18.62 6.08
N ALA A 44 25.92 -18.68 7.27
CA ALA A 44 25.49 -17.84 8.40
C ALA A 44 25.67 -16.34 8.10
N LEU A 45 26.80 -15.94 7.51
CA LEU A 45 27.04 -14.55 7.12
C LEU A 45 26.07 -14.10 6.00
N ALA A 46 25.77 -14.97 5.02
CA ALA A 46 24.78 -14.68 4.00
C ALA A 46 23.37 -14.49 4.58
N LEU A 47 22.96 -15.33 5.52
CA LEU A 47 21.66 -15.17 6.21
C LEU A 47 21.60 -13.88 7.03
N VAL A 48 22.66 -13.54 7.76
CA VAL A 48 22.76 -12.26 8.47
C VAL A 48 22.68 -11.09 7.48
N GLY A 49 23.36 -11.18 6.35
CA GLY A 49 23.29 -10.17 5.28
C GLY A 49 21.89 -9.97 4.74
N VAL A 50 21.14 -11.06 4.50
CA VAL A 50 19.74 -11.01 4.05
C VAL A 50 18.86 -10.37 5.13
N VAL A 51 19.01 -10.77 6.41
CA VAL A 51 18.24 -10.18 7.51
C VAL A 51 18.55 -8.68 7.66
N VAL A 52 19.81 -8.30 7.62
CA VAL A 52 20.20 -6.88 7.68
C VAL A 52 19.64 -6.11 6.48
N TRP A 53 19.72 -6.67 5.27
CA TRP A 53 19.17 -6.05 4.07
C TRP A 53 17.66 -5.88 4.15
N THR A 54 16.91 -6.90 4.63
CA THR A 54 15.44 -6.82 4.79
C THR A 54 15.04 -5.83 5.88
N VAL A 55 15.76 -5.80 7.01
CA VAL A 55 15.48 -4.85 8.10
C VAL A 55 15.81 -3.41 7.69
N LEU A 56 16.93 -3.18 6.98
CA LEU A 56 17.27 -1.86 6.47
C LEU A 56 16.34 -1.44 5.32
N GLY A 57 15.92 -2.38 4.48
CA GLY A 57 14.92 -2.14 3.42
C GLY A 57 13.55 -1.79 4.00
N ALA A 58 13.10 -2.50 5.03
CA ALA A 58 11.87 -2.21 5.74
C ALA A 58 11.90 -0.83 6.44
N LYS A 59 13.05 -0.44 7.01
CA LYS A 59 13.22 0.90 7.60
C LYS A 59 13.19 2.02 6.55
N ARG A 60 13.71 1.79 5.33
CA ARG A 60 13.63 2.78 4.24
C ARG A 60 12.21 3.04 3.78
N GLY A 61 11.33 2.04 3.83
CA GLY A 61 9.89 2.22 3.58
C GLY A 61 9.11 2.88 4.72
N GLN A 62 9.79 3.23 5.84
CA GLN A 62 9.18 3.88 7.00
C GLN A 62 9.48 5.38 7.10
N GLU A 63 10.28 5.94 6.19
CA GLU A 63 10.49 7.39 6.16
C GLU A 63 9.17 8.09 5.81
N PRO A 64 8.80 9.15 6.55
CA PRO A 64 7.59 9.91 6.23
C PRO A 64 7.70 10.53 4.83
N VAL A 65 6.63 10.43 4.05
CA VAL A 65 6.56 11.14 2.76
C VAL A 65 6.59 12.64 3.04
N ALA A 66 7.44 13.36 2.32
CA ALA A 66 7.53 14.81 2.46
C ALA A 66 6.17 15.46 2.21
N ALA A 67 5.82 16.47 3.02
CA ALA A 67 4.58 17.21 2.85
C ALA A 67 4.53 17.82 1.45
N ALA A 68 3.52 17.46 0.67
CA ALA A 68 3.27 18.00 -0.64
C ALA A 68 2.03 18.89 -0.57
N GLN A 69 2.18 20.15 -1.01
CA GLN A 69 1.09 21.11 -1.05
C GLN A 69 0.68 21.31 -2.50
N ILE A 70 -0.63 21.29 -2.72
CA ILE A 70 -1.25 21.68 -3.99
C ILE A 70 -2.14 22.90 -3.74
N ALA A 71 -2.52 23.60 -4.81
CA ALA A 71 -3.42 24.75 -4.67
C ALA A 71 -4.76 24.31 -4.04
N GLU A 72 -5.13 24.98 -2.95
CA GLU A 72 -6.43 24.80 -2.30
C GLU A 72 -7.49 25.56 -3.08
N ILE A 73 -7.89 24.99 -4.22
CA ILE A 73 -8.91 25.52 -5.12
C ILE A 73 -10.03 24.48 -5.32
N GLY A 74 -11.19 24.94 -5.74
CA GLY A 74 -12.33 24.06 -5.93
C GLY A 74 -12.74 23.36 -4.63
N ALA A 75 -12.79 22.04 -4.66
CA ALA A 75 -13.13 21.22 -3.51
C ALA A 75 -11.91 20.79 -2.67
N VAL A 76 -10.67 21.17 -3.02
CA VAL A 76 -9.48 20.80 -2.26
C VAL A 76 -9.29 21.71 -1.06
N GLN A 77 -9.24 21.13 0.14
CA GLN A 77 -8.98 21.85 1.41
C GLN A 77 -7.99 21.03 2.25
N GLY A 78 -6.80 21.59 2.50
CA GLY A 78 -5.75 20.89 3.21
C GLY A 78 -5.40 19.56 2.54
N ARG A 79 -5.64 18.45 3.25
CA ARG A 79 -5.39 17.07 2.78
C ARG A 79 -6.65 16.36 2.29
N THR A 80 -7.71 17.07 1.92
CA THR A 80 -9.02 16.48 1.71
C THR A 80 -9.73 17.09 0.50
N LEU A 81 -10.70 16.34 -0.02
CA LEU A 81 -11.65 16.82 -1.00
C LEU A 81 -12.99 17.03 -0.30
N VAL A 82 -13.50 18.25 -0.33
CA VAL A 82 -14.68 18.63 0.44
C VAL A 82 -15.84 18.95 -0.46
N VAL A 83 -17.00 18.33 -0.18
CA VAL A 83 -18.25 18.59 -0.88
C VAL A 83 -19.36 18.89 0.14
N GLY A 84 -20.21 19.83 -0.17
CA GLY A 84 -21.30 20.27 0.68
C GLY A 84 -21.03 21.63 1.34
N LYS A 85 -21.97 22.07 2.16
CA LYS A 85 -21.90 23.37 2.81
C LYS A 85 -20.88 23.37 3.94
N SER A 86 -20.15 24.45 4.11
CA SER A 86 -19.16 24.61 5.18
C SER A 86 -19.76 24.64 6.59
N ASP A 87 -21.00 25.06 6.69
CA ASP A 87 -21.81 25.15 7.92
C ASP A 87 -22.71 23.92 8.14
N ALA A 88 -22.55 22.85 7.36
CA ALA A 88 -23.30 21.62 7.56
C ALA A 88 -23.05 21.05 8.96
N PRO A 89 -24.12 20.64 9.69
CA PRO A 89 -24.01 20.23 11.08
C PRO A 89 -23.21 18.94 11.31
N VAL A 90 -23.04 18.11 10.26
CA VAL A 90 -22.31 16.84 10.37
C VAL A 90 -21.15 16.82 9.37
N THR A 91 -19.96 16.55 9.87
CA THR A 91 -18.79 16.23 9.02
C THR A 91 -18.70 14.72 8.87
N LEU A 92 -18.64 14.25 7.64
CA LEU A 92 -18.49 12.85 7.30
C LEU A 92 -17.18 12.65 6.53
N ASP A 93 -16.17 12.05 7.20
CA ASP A 93 -14.91 11.70 6.56
C ASP A 93 -14.99 10.30 5.97
N VAL A 94 -14.57 10.15 4.71
CA VAL A 94 -14.51 8.87 4.00
C VAL A 94 -13.11 8.65 3.47
N TYR A 95 -12.38 7.73 4.08
CA TYR A 95 -11.07 7.26 3.62
C TYR A 95 -11.28 6.09 2.67
N GLN A 96 -10.89 6.26 1.43
CA GLN A 96 -11.22 5.32 0.35
C GLN A 96 -10.04 5.10 -0.61
N ASP A 97 -10.05 3.95 -1.29
CA ASP A 97 -9.11 3.61 -2.35
C ASP A 97 -9.89 3.07 -3.56
N TYR A 98 -9.60 3.57 -4.75
CA TYR A 98 -10.37 3.22 -5.95
C TYR A 98 -10.15 1.79 -6.44
N MET A 99 -9.13 1.09 -5.95
CA MET A 99 -8.96 -0.34 -6.21
C MET A 99 -9.63 -1.22 -5.16
N CYS A 100 -9.96 -0.69 -3.97
CA CYS A 100 -10.49 -1.46 -2.87
C CYS A 100 -11.92 -1.96 -3.14
N PRO A 101 -12.18 -3.29 -3.20
CA PRO A 101 -13.50 -3.84 -3.49
C PRO A 101 -14.56 -3.42 -2.47
N TYR A 102 -14.17 -3.32 -1.20
CA TYR A 102 -15.05 -2.88 -0.12
C TYR A 102 -15.42 -1.40 -0.23
N CYS A 103 -14.53 -0.55 -0.77
CA CYS A 103 -14.88 0.85 -1.08
C CYS A 103 -15.93 0.94 -2.19
N GLY A 104 -15.84 0.06 -3.18
CA GLY A 104 -16.88 -0.03 -4.22
C GLY A 104 -18.23 -0.51 -3.67
N GLN A 105 -18.23 -1.45 -2.73
CA GLN A 105 -19.46 -1.88 -2.04
C GLN A 105 -20.06 -0.72 -1.21
N PHE A 106 -19.21 -0.01 -0.44
CA PHE A 106 -19.59 1.16 0.33
C PHE A 106 -20.23 2.23 -0.56
N GLU A 107 -19.58 2.61 -1.63
CA GLU A 107 -20.06 3.65 -2.54
C GLU A 107 -21.42 3.29 -3.14
N ARG A 108 -21.56 2.07 -3.68
CA ARG A 108 -22.84 1.63 -4.27
C ARG A 108 -23.98 1.57 -3.25
N ALA A 109 -23.70 1.20 -2.00
CA ALA A 109 -24.71 1.12 -0.96
C ALA A 109 -25.15 2.50 -0.45
N ASN A 110 -24.25 3.48 -0.39
CA ASN A 110 -24.49 4.73 0.31
C ASN A 110 -24.60 5.96 -0.59
N ARG A 111 -24.21 5.88 -1.89
CA ARG A 111 -24.16 7.01 -2.83
C ARG A 111 -25.41 7.87 -2.82
N ALA A 112 -26.59 7.26 -2.94
CA ALA A 112 -27.85 7.98 -3.01
C ALA A 112 -28.16 8.74 -1.70
N ASP A 113 -27.90 8.12 -0.56
CA ASP A 113 -28.09 8.72 0.75
C ASP A 113 -27.09 9.86 1.00
N LEU A 114 -25.83 9.67 0.62
CA LEU A 114 -24.79 10.69 0.74
C LEU A 114 -25.10 11.91 -0.12
N GLN A 115 -25.53 11.70 -1.37
CA GLN A 115 -25.94 12.78 -2.26
C GLN A 115 -27.09 13.59 -1.63
N GLN A 116 -28.14 12.92 -1.13
CA GLN A 116 -29.27 13.58 -0.46
C GLN A 116 -28.84 14.39 0.77
N LEU A 117 -27.93 13.85 1.58
CA LEU A 117 -27.45 14.49 2.81
C LEU A 117 -26.60 15.74 2.49
N VAL A 118 -25.78 15.66 1.44
CA VAL A 118 -24.96 16.78 0.96
C VAL A 118 -25.84 17.87 0.37
N ASP A 119 -26.75 17.53 -0.56
CA ASP A 119 -27.65 18.47 -1.22
C ASP A 119 -28.60 19.15 -0.21
N GLY A 120 -29.07 18.39 0.78
CA GLY A 120 -29.86 18.88 1.89
C GLY A 120 -29.09 19.74 2.90
N GLY A 121 -27.77 19.89 2.73
CA GLY A 121 -26.92 20.67 3.63
C GLY A 121 -26.78 20.04 5.03
N THR A 122 -27.06 18.75 5.18
CA THR A 122 -26.91 18.04 6.45
C THR A 122 -25.48 17.59 6.65
N VAL A 123 -24.78 17.23 5.57
CA VAL A 123 -23.44 16.68 5.60
C VAL A 123 -22.46 17.56 4.83
N ARG A 124 -21.32 17.83 5.45
CA ARG A 124 -20.08 18.21 4.82
C ARG A 124 -19.27 16.93 4.58
N LEU A 125 -19.28 16.45 3.35
CA LEU A 125 -18.56 15.22 2.97
C LEU A 125 -17.10 15.55 2.73
N VAL A 126 -16.21 14.83 3.38
CA VAL A 126 -14.77 14.96 3.32
C VAL A 126 -14.19 13.66 2.80
N ILE A 127 -13.71 13.67 1.55
CA ILE A 127 -13.17 12.51 0.88
C ILE A 127 -11.64 12.53 0.99
N HIS A 128 -11.08 11.40 1.42
CA HIS A 128 -9.65 11.15 1.50
C HIS A 128 -9.29 10.04 0.49
N PRO A 129 -8.93 10.39 -0.76
CA PRO A 129 -8.57 9.40 -1.75
C PRO A 129 -7.16 8.87 -1.49
N LEU A 130 -7.06 7.60 -1.12
CA LEU A 130 -5.81 6.94 -0.73
C LEU A 130 -5.30 5.99 -1.82
N ALA A 131 -4.02 5.63 -1.73
CA ALA A 131 -3.33 4.74 -2.64
C ALA A 131 -2.70 3.54 -1.89
N PHE A 132 -3.42 2.96 -0.92
CA PHE A 132 -2.93 1.80 -0.16
C PHE A 132 -2.75 0.55 -1.02
N LEU A 133 -3.57 0.42 -2.08
CA LEU A 133 -3.58 -0.76 -2.93
C LEU A 133 -2.74 -0.63 -4.22
N ASP A 134 -1.88 0.38 -4.32
CA ASP A 134 -0.91 0.46 -5.42
C ASP A 134 -0.09 -0.83 -5.60
N PRO A 135 0.42 -1.49 -4.52
CA PRO A 135 1.12 -2.76 -4.67
C PRO A 135 0.26 -3.90 -5.27
N GLN A 136 -1.07 -3.76 -5.23
CA GLN A 136 -2.04 -4.72 -5.78
C GLN A 136 -2.46 -4.40 -7.22
N SER A 137 -1.82 -3.42 -7.87
CA SER A 137 -2.17 -2.97 -9.21
C SER A 137 -1.24 -3.49 -10.30
N ALA A 138 -0.61 -4.66 -10.11
CA ALA A 138 0.30 -5.28 -11.07
C ALA A 138 1.41 -4.32 -11.57
N GLY A 139 1.86 -3.39 -10.72
CA GLY A 139 2.92 -2.42 -11.00
C GLY A 139 2.48 -1.14 -11.71
N THR A 140 1.19 -0.93 -11.97
CA THR A 140 0.67 0.26 -12.66
C THR A 140 0.36 1.44 -11.76
N ASN A 141 0.38 1.27 -10.41
CA ASN A 141 0.00 2.26 -9.42
C ASN A 141 -1.41 2.84 -9.69
N TYR A 142 -2.38 1.97 -9.95
CA TYR A 142 -3.74 2.39 -10.32
C TYR A 142 -4.40 3.25 -9.26
N SER A 143 -4.28 2.90 -7.96
CA SER A 143 -4.88 3.68 -6.87
C SER A 143 -4.37 5.12 -6.87
N SER A 144 -3.06 5.32 -7.01
CA SER A 144 -2.45 6.66 -7.15
C SER A 144 -2.98 7.40 -8.37
N ARG A 145 -3.07 6.75 -9.53
CA ARG A 145 -3.53 7.39 -10.78
C ARG A 145 -5.00 7.80 -10.70
N ALA A 146 -5.86 6.93 -10.17
CA ALA A 146 -7.28 7.23 -9.99
C ALA A 146 -7.50 8.33 -8.94
N ALA A 147 -6.77 8.29 -7.81
CA ALA A 147 -6.81 9.33 -6.79
C ALA A 147 -6.31 10.69 -7.34
N ASN A 148 -5.20 10.70 -8.11
CA ASN A 148 -4.70 11.89 -8.78
C ASN A 148 -5.77 12.51 -9.69
N ALA A 149 -6.43 11.71 -10.51
CA ALA A 149 -7.50 12.18 -11.40
C ALA A 149 -8.67 12.78 -10.60
N ALA A 150 -9.08 12.14 -9.50
CA ALA A 150 -10.15 12.66 -8.63
C ALA A 150 -9.75 13.99 -7.94
N VAL A 151 -8.50 14.11 -7.47
CA VAL A 151 -7.97 15.37 -6.93
C VAL A 151 -7.99 16.47 -7.99
N THR A 152 -7.55 16.16 -9.20
CA THR A 152 -7.55 17.13 -10.31
C THR A 152 -8.98 17.60 -10.67
N VAL A 153 -9.94 16.69 -10.70
CA VAL A 153 -11.36 17.05 -10.89
C VAL A 153 -11.85 17.93 -9.73
N ALA A 154 -11.51 17.57 -8.48
CA ALA A 154 -11.87 18.37 -7.30
C ALA A 154 -11.32 19.80 -7.34
N GLN A 155 -10.11 19.98 -7.88
CA GLN A 155 -9.52 21.32 -8.05
C GLN A 155 -10.21 22.16 -9.11
N HIS A 156 -10.45 21.59 -10.29
CA HIS A 156 -10.80 22.36 -11.48
C HIS A 156 -12.28 22.31 -11.83
N GLN A 157 -12.97 21.23 -11.47
CA GLN A 157 -14.41 21.05 -11.70
C GLN A 157 -15.08 20.34 -10.52
N PRO A 158 -15.13 21.01 -9.33
CA PRO A 158 -15.61 20.41 -8.08
C PRO A 158 -17.06 19.90 -8.15
N ASP A 159 -17.90 20.49 -9.02
CA ASP A 159 -19.26 20.05 -9.27
C ASP A 159 -19.35 18.66 -9.95
N LYS A 160 -18.28 18.21 -10.57
CA LYS A 160 -18.17 16.88 -11.19
C LYS A 160 -17.59 15.81 -10.27
N LEU A 161 -17.05 16.19 -9.10
CA LEU A 161 -16.32 15.28 -8.23
C LEU A 161 -17.13 14.05 -7.82
N LEU A 162 -18.37 14.22 -7.33
CA LEU A 162 -19.17 13.09 -6.87
C LEU A 162 -19.58 12.17 -8.03
N ALA A 163 -19.90 12.74 -9.19
CA ALA A 163 -20.22 11.97 -10.38
C ALA A 163 -19.00 11.18 -10.88
N TYR A 164 -17.82 11.80 -10.85
CA TYR A 164 -16.58 11.12 -11.24
C TYR A 164 -16.19 10.04 -10.23
N ASN A 165 -16.28 10.31 -8.93
CA ASN A 165 -16.10 9.31 -7.89
C ASN A 165 -17.02 8.09 -8.10
N ALA A 166 -18.27 8.34 -8.38
CA ALA A 166 -19.28 7.31 -8.60
C ALA A 166 -18.93 6.41 -9.80
N ILE A 167 -18.58 7.00 -10.95
CA ILE A 167 -18.30 6.21 -12.17
C ILE A 167 -16.98 5.44 -12.06
N LEU A 168 -15.99 5.92 -11.28
CA LEU A 168 -14.78 5.17 -10.99
C LEU A 168 -15.10 3.86 -10.24
N TYR A 169 -16.04 3.89 -9.29
CA TYR A 169 -16.49 2.68 -8.59
C TYR A 169 -17.45 1.82 -9.40
N ASP A 170 -18.23 2.40 -10.30
CA ASP A 170 -19.07 1.63 -11.24
C ASP A 170 -18.24 0.85 -12.24
N ARG A 171 -17.07 1.37 -12.60
CA ARG A 171 -16.09 0.76 -13.50
C ARG A 171 -14.86 0.22 -12.78
N GLN A 172 -15.00 -0.03 -11.49
CA GLN A 172 -13.90 -0.47 -10.65
C GLN A 172 -13.25 -1.75 -11.16
N PRO A 173 -11.93 -1.76 -11.36
CA PRO A 173 -11.20 -2.97 -11.75
C PRO A 173 -11.10 -3.94 -10.58
N ALA A 174 -10.83 -5.21 -10.89
CA ALA A 174 -10.53 -6.20 -9.87
C ALA A 174 -9.21 -5.88 -9.17
N GLU A 175 -9.15 -6.10 -7.86
CA GLU A 175 -7.90 -6.08 -7.10
C GLU A 175 -6.93 -7.12 -7.66
N GLY A 176 -5.64 -6.76 -7.78
CA GLY A 176 -4.62 -7.61 -8.40
C GLY A 176 -4.49 -7.44 -9.91
N SER A 177 -5.38 -6.68 -10.57
CA SER A 177 -5.27 -6.34 -12.00
C SER A 177 -4.41 -5.09 -12.23
N GLU A 178 -4.11 -4.78 -13.49
CA GLU A 178 -3.44 -3.52 -13.89
C GLU A 178 -4.29 -2.26 -13.62
N GLY A 179 -5.57 -2.43 -13.34
CA GLY A 179 -6.50 -1.32 -13.21
C GLY A 179 -6.84 -0.65 -14.55
N LEU A 180 -7.55 0.47 -14.48
CA LEU A 180 -7.88 1.27 -15.67
C LEU A 180 -6.65 2.01 -16.18
N SER A 181 -6.51 2.14 -17.51
CA SER A 181 -5.48 2.98 -18.12
C SER A 181 -5.78 4.48 -17.91
N ASN A 182 -4.81 5.34 -18.20
CA ASN A 182 -5.02 6.80 -18.13
C ASN A 182 -6.07 7.27 -19.15
N GLU A 183 -6.10 6.64 -20.32
CA GLU A 183 -7.12 6.90 -21.36
C GLU A 183 -8.51 6.51 -20.86
N GLN A 184 -8.64 5.36 -20.18
CA GLN A 184 -9.92 4.94 -19.61
C GLN A 184 -10.37 5.86 -18.46
N LEU A 185 -9.45 6.31 -17.60
CA LEU A 185 -9.75 7.33 -16.57
C LEU A 185 -10.25 8.62 -17.20
N ALA A 186 -9.63 9.08 -18.30
CA ALA A 186 -10.05 10.25 -19.07
C ALA A 186 -11.42 10.06 -19.73
N GLU A 187 -11.69 8.89 -20.30
CA GLU A 187 -13.01 8.55 -20.89
C GLU A 187 -14.12 8.59 -19.84
N LEU A 188 -13.88 8.04 -18.64
CA LEU A 188 -14.86 8.10 -17.55
C LEU A 188 -15.10 9.55 -17.08
N ALA A 189 -14.06 10.38 -17.06
CA ALA A 189 -14.19 11.80 -16.71
C ALA A 189 -15.07 12.53 -17.76
N ARG A 190 -14.82 12.32 -19.06
CA ARG A 190 -15.68 12.88 -20.13
C ARG A 190 -17.13 12.42 -20.02
N ALA A 191 -17.34 11.16 -19.67
CA ALA A 191 -18.69 10.58 -19.54
C ALA A 191 -19.54 11.29 -18.48
N VAL A 192 -18.92 11.91 -17.48
CA VAL A 192 -19.60 12.70 -16.42
C VAL A 192 -19.50 14.21 -16.65
N GLY A 193 -18.98 14.65 -17.79
CA GLY A 193 -18.94 16.04 -18.20
C GLY A 193 -17.73 16.84 -17.69
N VAL A 194 -16.62 16.16 -17.32
CA VAL A 194 -15.33 16.82 -17.09
C VAL A 194 -14.75 17.26 -18.43
N ASP A 195 -14.28 18.49 -18.52
CA ASP A 195 -13.72 19.05 -19.74
C ASP A 195 -12.29 18.56 -20.03
N ASP A 196 -11.89 18.66 -21.30
CA ASP A 196 -10.56 18.22 -21.72
C ASP A 196 -9.42 19.04 -21.09
N ALA A 197 -9.65 20.30 -20.74
CA ALA A 197 -8.63 21.13 -20.10
C ALA A 197 -8.30 20.62 -18.69
N THR A 198 -9.29 20.15 -17.96
CA THR A 198 -9.10 19.47 -16.66
C THR A 198 -8.45 18.09 -16.85
N ILE A 199 -8.91 17.30 -17.82
CA ILE A 199 -8.40 15.96 -18.12
C ILE A 199 -6.91 16.00 -18.50
N GLN A 200 -6.46 16.99 -19.25
CA GLN A 200 -5.05 17.15 -19.63
C GLN A 200 -4.11 17.38 -18.43
N ARG A 201 -4.66 17.67 -17.26
CA ARG A 201 -3.89 17.82 -16.01
C ARG A 201 -3.78 16.52 -15.20
N PHE A 202 -4.44 15.45 -15.64
CA PHE A 202 -4.32 14.16 -14.98
C PHE A 202 -2.86 13.67 -15.01
N GLY A 203 -2.36 13.19 -13.87
CA GLY A 203 -0.98 12.72 -13.76
C GLY A 203 0.05 13.81 -13.50
N ALA A 204 -0.37 15.05 -13.20
CA ALA A 204 0.57 16.09 -12.80
C ALA A 204 1.39 15.67 -11.56
N ASP A 205 2.67 16.01 -11.54
CA ASP A 205 3.61 15.58 -10.49
C ASP A 205 3.19 16.06 -9.09
N GLU A 206 2.70 17.29 -9.00
CA GLU A 206 2.25 17.87 -7.74
C GLU A 206 1.06 17.11 -7.13
N THR A 207 0.08 16.72 -7.92
CA THR A 207 -1.08 15.95 -7.44
C THR A 207 -0.70 14.51 -7.13
N THR A 208 0.25 13.93 -7.83
CA THR A 208 0.81 12.60 -7.52
C THR A 208 1.56 12.62 -6.19
N ALA A 209 2.42 13.61 -5.96
CA ALA A 209 3.13 13.80 -4.70
C ALA A 209 2.14 14.07 -3.53
N PHE A 210 1.07 14.81 -3.80
CA PHE A 210 0.01 15.07 -2.83
C PHE A 210 -0.72 13.78 -2.42
N VAL A 211 -1.12 12.92 -3.35
CA VAL A 211 -1.76 11.63 -3.06
C VAL A 211 -0.85 10.73 -2.23
N ALA A 212 0.43 10.67 -2.55
CA ALA A 212 1.41 9.91 -1.77
C ALA A 212 1.52 10.45 -0.34
N TRP A 213 1.61 11.76 -0.17
CA TRP A 213 1.68 12.40 1.14
C TRP A 213 0.40 12.19 1.96
N LEU A 214 -0.79 12.39 1.38
CA LEU A 214 -2.03 12.18 2.11
C LEU A 214 -2.24 10.72 2.51
N THR A 215 -1.80 9.77 1.68
CA THR A 215 -1.84 8.34 1.99
C THR A 215 -0.94 8.00 3.18
N ASP A 216 0.30 8.49 3.18
CA ASP A 216 1.23 8.32 4.31
C ASP A 216 0.70 8.97 5.60
N ALA A 217 0.15 10.19 5.50
CA ALA A 217 -0.41 10.91 6.62
C ALA A 217 -1.67 10.23 7.20
N ALA A 218 -2.55 9.69 6.37
CA ALA A 218 -3.70 8.92 6.82
C ALA A 218 -3.28 7.73 7.68
N PHE A 219 -2.25 7.00 7.25
CA PHE A 219 -1.71 5.85 7.99
C PHE A 219 -1.01 6.27 9.30
N ARG A 220 -0.11 7.28 9.24
CA ARG A 220 0.75 7.65 10.38
C ARG A 220 0.07 8.56 11.38
N ASN A 221 -0.69 9.54 10.91
CA ASN A 221 -1.21 10.62 11.73
C ASN A 221 -2.69 10.40 12.08
N ASP A 222 -3.50 9.92 11.13
CA ASP A 222 -4.95 9.79 11.32
C ASP A 222 -5.35 8.41 11.83
N GLY A 223 -4.36 7.47 11.94
CA GLY A 223 -4.54 6.11 12.45
C GLY A 223 -5.37 5.20 11.53
N ILE A 224 -5.45 5.52 10.24
CA ILE A 224 -6.21 4.75 9.26
C ILE A 224 -5.42 3.50 8.88
N LYS A 225 -6.02 2.33 9.09
CA LYS A 225 -5.38 1.03 8.85
C LYS A 225 -5.97 0.26 7.67
N GLY A 226 -7.03 0.79 7.07
CA GLY A 226 -7.70 0.15 5.93
C GLY A 226 -8.81 1.01 5.37
N THR A 227 -9.31 0.63 4.21
CA THR A 227 -10.40 1.30 3.49
C THR A 227 -11.55 0.33 3.21
N PRO A 228 -12.82 0.79 3.22
CA PRO A 228 -13.20 2.13 3.64
C PRO A 228 -13.10 2.31 5.16
N THR A 229 -12.67 3.49 5.61
CA THR A 229 -12.87 3.94 6.98
C THR A 229 -13.75 5.19 6.93
N VAL A 230 -14.80 5.21 7.73
CA VAL A 230 -15.76 6.32 7.80
C VAL A 230 -15.76 6.90 9.19
N LYS A 231 -15.70 8.24 9.30
CA LYS A 231 -15.84 8.95 10.57
C LYS A 231 -17.01 9.92 10.50
N ILE A 232 -17.84 9.94 11.54
CA ILE A 232 -18.91 10.93 11.75
C ILE A 232 -18.43 11.87 12.84
N ASN A 233 -18.28 13.16 12.54
CA ASN A 233 -17.77 14.18 13.47
C ASN A 233 -16.47 13.71 14.15
N GLY A 234 -15.53 13.14 13.35
CA GLY A 234 -14.22 12.66 13.79
C GLY A 234 -14.21 11.30 14.51
N LYS A 235 -15.37 10.69 14.80
CA LYS A 235 -15.47 9.38 15.45
C LYS A 235 -15.68 8.27 14.40
N ILE A 236 -14.90 7.19 14.49
CA ILE A 236 -15.04 6.04 13.57
C ILE A 236 -16.45 5.46 13.71
N PHE A 237 -17.14 5.32 12.57
CA PHE A 237 -18.42 4.62 12.49
C PHE A 237 -18.15 3.11 12.43
N GLY A 238 -18.65 2.39 13.43
CA GLY A 238 -18.49 0.93 13.56
C GLY A 238 -19.69 0.11 13.09
N GLY A 239 -20.70 0.75 12.46
CA GLY A 239 -21.88 0.08 11.94
C GLY A 239 -21.69 -0.50 10.54
N ASP A 240 -22.79 -0.97 9.95
CA ASP A 240 -22.78 -1.55 8.60
C ASP A 240 -22.56 -0.45 7.56
N LEU A 241 -21.47 -0.57 6.81
CA LEU A 241 -21.08 0.30 5.70
C LEU A 241 -21.54 -0.20 4.33
N TYR A 242 -22.06 -1.42 4.24
CA TYR A 242 -22.28 -2.11 2.98
C TYR A 242 -23.75 -2.29 2.62
N SER A 243 -24.66 -1.78 3.48
CA SER A 243 -26.10 -1.70 3.23
C SER A 243 -26.56 -0.25 3.25
N ALA A 244 -27.57 0.07 2.44
CA ALA A 244 -28.22 1.39 2.46
C ALA A 244 -28.97 1.60 3.79
N GLY A 245 -28.87 2.81 4.34
CA GLY A 245 -29.63 3.25 5.51
C GLY A 245 -28.88 3.34 6.83
N PRO A 246 -28.12 2.33 7.30
CA PRO A 246 -27.44 2.39 8.61
C PRO A 246 -26.55 3.62 8.80
N LEU A 247 -25.73 3.96 7.80
CA LEU A 247 -24.89 5.16 7.84
C LEU A 247 -25.73 6.45 7.87
N LYS A 248 -26.76 6.53 7.02
CA LYS A 248 -27.69 7.68 7.00
C LYS A 248 -28.36 7.89 8.34
N ALA A 249 -28.85 6.82 8.97
CA ALA A 249 -29.46 6.89 10.30
C ALA A 249 -28.49 7.48 11.34
N ALA A 250 -27.25 6.96 11.37
CA ALA A 250 -26.21 7.45 12.29
C ALA A 250 -25.83 8.92 12.04
N VAL A 251 -25.82 9.36 10.77
CA VAL A 251 -25.60 10.77 10.42
C VAL A 251 -26.75 11.66 10.92
N LEU A 252 -27.99 11.21 10.75
CA LEU A 252 -29.16 11.98 11.23
C LEU A 252 -29.21 12.05 12.76
N ASP A 253 -28.83 11.00 13.47
CA ASP A 253 -28.68 11.00 14.92
C ASP A 253 -27.61 12.00 15.39
N ALA A 254 -26.46 12.02 14.68
CA ALA A 254 -25.37 12.95 14.97
C ALA A 254 -25.72 14.44 14.70
N LYS A 255 -26.70 14.70 13.84
CA LYS A 255 -27.22 16.06 13.58
C LYS A 255 -28.02 16.61 14.75
N GLY A 256 -28.66 15.73 15.51
CA GLY A 256 -29.50 16.09 16.67
C GLY A 256 -28.75 16.18 17.98
N SER A 257 -27.46 15.87 18.00
CA SER A 257 -26.59 15.84 19.17
C SER A 257 -25.75 17.10 19.25
#